data_16e268d1e7d5db4e70b1897750aaab90
#
_entry.id   16e268d1e7d5db4e70b1897750aaab90
#
_cell.length_a   1.000
_cell.length_b   1.000
_cell.length_c   1.000
_cell.angle_alpha   90.00
_cell.angle_beta   90.00
_cell.angle_gamma   90.00
#
_symmetry.space_group_name_H-M   'P 1'
#
loop_
_entity.id
_entity.type
_entity.pdbx_description
1 polymer ?
#
loop_
_entity_poly.entity_id
_entity_poly.type
_entity_poly.pdbx_seq_one_letter_code
_entity_poly.pdbx_strand_id
1 'polypeptide(L)'
;MRNIYDVTLKELEDYFISINEKPFRAAQVYEGLYKKRYTSFDEMTNISKELREKLKQDFSFYKIKLLIKQESKEVNKYLFELEDKNRIESVLMFHDYGISICVSSQVGCNMSCAFCESGRLKKVRDLLAYEIVEQILLIEEDIKTRISHVVVMGIGEPFDNYDNVMRFVKIINCGKGIDIGSRHITISTCGVVP
;
A
#
# COMPACT_ATOMS: atom_id res chain seq x y z
N MET A 1 -15.98 -5.99 -6.24
CA MET A 1 -15.03 -5.38 -7.21
C MET A 1 -13.67 -5.34 -6.53
N ARG A 2 -12.60 -5.78 -7.19
CA ARG A 2 -11.25 -5.79 -6.60
C ARG A 2 -10.66 -4.37 -6.66
N ASN A 3 -9.94 -3.95 -5.60
CA ASN A 3 -9.24 -2.66 -5.64
C ASN A 3 -8.05 -2.75 -6.60
N ILE A 4 -7.88 -1.73 -7.47
CA ILE A 4 -6.79 -1.71 -8.46
C ILE A 4 -5.40 -1.67 -7.81
N TYR A 5 -5.26 -1.05 -6.64
CA TYR A 5 -4.02 -1.02 -5.87
C TYR A 5 -3.66 -2.35 -5.19
N ASP A 6 -4.57 -3.35 -5.22
CA ASP A 6 -4.31 -4.73 -4.76
C ASP A 6 -3.75 -5.64 -5.84
N VAL A 7 -3.58 -5.14 -7.07
CA VAL A 7 -3.19 -5.92 -8.23
C VAL A 7 -1.69 -5.75 -8.50
N THR A 8 -0.95 -6.87 -8.60
CA THR A 8 0.44 -6.85 -9.05
C THR A 8 0.53 -6.58 -10.56
N LEU A 9 1.68 -6.09 -11.04
CA LEU A 9 1.87 -5.87 -12.48
C LEU A 9 1.60 -7.14 -13.30
N LYS A 10 2.09 -8.29 -12.81
CA LYS A 10 1.89 -9.59 -13.49
C LYS A 10 0.42 -9.98 -13.57
N GLU A 11 -0.35 -9.82 -12.49
CA GLU A 11 -1.79 -10.10 -12.50
C GLU A 11 -2.54 -9.17 -13.44
N LEU A 12 -2.11 -7.91 -13.55
CA LEU A 12 -2.71 -6.96 -14.50
C LEU A 12 -2.38 -7.31 -15.96
N GLU A 13 -1.16 -7.81 -16.23
CA GLU A 13 -0.79 -8.35 -17.54
C GLU A 13 -1.66 -9.55 -17.92
N ASP A 14 -1.84 -10.49 -16.99
CA ASP A 14 -2.67 -11.69 -17.19
C ASP A 14 -4.14 -11.32 -17.37
N TYR A 15 -4.65 -10.33 -16.63
CA TYR A 15 -5.97 -9.79 -16.84
C TYR A 15 -6.14 -9.21 -18.25
N PHE A 16 -5.19 -8.42 -18.75
CA PHE A 16 -5.28 -7.85 -20.10
C PHE A 16 -5.26 -8.93 -21.18
N ILE A 17 -4.44 -9.96 -21.03
CA ILE A 17 -4.45 -11.12 -21.93
C ILE A 17 -5.86 -11.78 -21.94
N SER A 18 -6.48 -11.93 -20.78
CA SER A 18 -7.80 -12.56 -20.64
C SER A 18 -8.94 -11.81 -21.34
N ILE A 19 -8.77 -10.50 -21.53
CA ILE A 19 -9.73 -9.64 -22.25
C ILE A 19 -9.30 -9.29 -23.68
N ASN A 20 -8.33 -10.05 -24.23
CA ASN A 20 -7.74 -9.85 -25.57
C ASN A 20 -7.04 -8.49 -25.77
N GLU A 21 -6.55 -7.89 -24.69
CA GLU A 21 -5.71 -6.69 -24.71
C GLU A 21 -4.22 -7.02 -24.66
N LYS A 22 -3.39 -6.08 -25.11
CA LYS A 22 -1.94 -6.27 -25.14
C LYS A 22 -1.34 -6.14 -23.72
N PRO A 23 -0.48 -7.09 -23.26
CA PRO A 23 0.07 -7.09 -21.89
C PRO A 23 0.82 -5.80 -21.52
N PHE A 24 1.49 -5.15 -22.46
CA PHE A 24 2.22 -3.90 -22.18
C PHE A 24 1.32 -2.76 -21.66
N ARG A 25 0.00 -2.84 -21.90
CA ARG A 25 -0.99 -1.90 -21.36
C ARG A 25 -1.00 -1.91 -19.83
N ALA A 26 -0.67 -3.04 -19.20
CA ALA A 26 -0.55 -3.15 -17.76
C ALA A 26 0.50 -2.17 -17.21
N ALA A 27 1.67 -2.07 -17.86
CA ALA A 27 2.69 -1.11 -17.45
C ALA A 27 2.21 0.34 -17.58
N GLN A 28 1.43 0.68 -18.62
CA GLN A 28 0.84 2.02 -18.78
C GLN A 28 -0.13 2.37 -17.66
N VAL A 29 -0.99 1.43 -17.27
CA VAL A 29 -1.92 1.61 -16.13
C VAL A 29 -1.12 1.72 -14.82
N TYR A 30 -0.15 0.86 -14.61
CA TYR A 30 0.71 0.86 -13.41
C TYR A 30 1.47 2.18 -13.23
N GLU A 31 2.06 2.70 -14.31
CA GLU A 31 2.70 4.02 -14.30
C GLU A 31 1.68 5.15 -14.03
N GLY A 32 0.47 5.03 -14.55
CA GLY A 32 -0.63 5.96 -14.26
C GLY A 32 -0.99 6.00 -12.77
N LEU A 33 -1.14 4.82 -12.16
CA LEU A 33 -1.48 4.68 -10.73
C LEU A 33 -0.37 5.21 -9.81
N TYR A 34 0.87 4.75 -10.02
CA TYR A 34 1.92 4.88 -9.02
C TYR A 34 2.91 6.02 -9.30
N LYS A 35 3.12 6.42 -10.57
CA LYS A 35 4.02 7.53 -10.93
C LYS A 35 3.27 8.82 -11.19
N LYS A 36 2.17 8.75 -11.97
CA LYS A 36 1.36 9.92 -12.28
C LYS A 36 0.29 10.23 -11.24
N ARG A 37 0.04 9.27 -10.32
CA ARG A 37 -0.91 9.40 -9.21
C ARG A 37 -2.35 9.66 -9.68
N TYR A 38 -2.75 9.07 -10.81
CA TYR A 38 -4.11 9.15 -11.28
C TYR A 38 -5.09 8.56 -10.26
N THR A 39 -6.21 9.21 -10.07
CA THR A 39 -7.26 8.84 -9.11
C THR A 39 -8.49 8.22 -9.78
N SER A 40 -8.48 8.21 -11.12
CA SER A 40 -9.51 7.55 -11.92
C SER A 40 -8.93 7.02 -13.23
N PHE A 41 -9.59 6.03 -13.83
CA PHE A 41 -9.19 5.54 -15.15
C PHE A 41 -9.43 6.57 -16.26
N ASP A 42 -10.29 7.58 -16.05
CA ASP A 42 -10.54 8.63 -17.05
C ASP A 42 -9.30 9.49 -17.34
N GLU A 43 -8.44 9.64 -16.35
CA GLU A 43 -7.19 10.39 -16.48
C GLU A 43 -6.15 9.67 -17.36
N MET A 44 -6.32 8.36 -17.58
CA MET A 44 -5.39 7.52 -18.35
C MET A 44 -5.64 7.65 -19.86
N THR A 45 -5.40 8.85 -20.42
CA THR A 45 -5.66 9.14 -21.83
C THR A 45 -4.75 8.37 -22.82
N ASN A 46 -3.72 7.70 -22.34
CA ASN A 46 -2.83 6.83 -23.10
C ASN A 46 -3.36 5.42 -23.37
N ILE A 47 -4.54 5.09 -22.85
CA ILE A 47 -5.30 3.87 -23.15
C ILE A 47 -6.67 4.23 -23.75
N SER A 48 -7.27 3.29 -24.50
CA SER A 48 -8.52 3.56 -25.21
C SER A 48 -9.69 3.80 -24.24
N LYS A 49 -10.74 4.49 -24.72
CA LYS A 49 -11.93 4.75 -23.92
C LYS A 49 -12.63 3.46 -23.52
N GLU A 50 -12.72 2.49 -24.44
CA GLU A 50 -13.31 1.19 -24.22
C GLU A 50 -12.60 0.44 -23.08
N LEU A 51 -11.25 0.47 -23.10
CA LEU A 51 -10.46 -0.16 -22.04
C LEU A 51 -10.64 0.54 -20.68
N ARG A 52 -10.72 1.87 -20.65
CA ARG A 52 -11.02 2.62 -19.41
C ARG A 52 -12.37 2.23 -18.82
N GLU A 53 -13.41 2.13 -19.66
CA GLU A 53 -14.75 1.70 -19.21
C GLU A 53 -14.72 0.24 -18.70
N LYS A 54 -13.98 -0.64 -19.36
CA LYS A 54 -13.82 -2.04 -18.90
C LYS A 54 -13.11 -2.10 -17.54
N LEU A 55 -12.06 -1.33 -17.34
CA LEU A 55 -11.35 -1.24 -16.06
C LEU A 55 -12.26 -0.72 -14.93
N LYS A 56 -13.12 0.28 -15.21
CA LYS A 56 -14.10 0.79 -14.24
C LYS A 56 -15.14 -0.26 -13.82
N GLN A 57 -15.50 -1.17 -14.72
CA GLN A 57 -16.44 -2.25 -14.41
C GLN A 57 -15.81 -3.32 -13.53
N ASP A 58 -14.52 -3.60 -13.69
CA ASP A 58 -13.84 -4.73 -13.05
C ASP A 58 -13.04 -4.33 -11.80
N PHE A 59 -12.61 -3.06 -11.68
CA PHE A 59 -11.79 -2.57 -10.57
C PHE A 59 -12.36 -1.30 -9.92
N SER A 60 -12.10 -1.18 -8.61
CA SER A 60 -12.41 0.01 -7.83
C SER A 60 -11.16 0.83 -7.49
N PHE A 61 -11.35 2.11 -7.17
CA PHE A 61 -10.35 3.05 -6.65
C PHE A 61 -10.67 3.43 -5.21
N TYR A 62 -11.09 2.48 -4.39
CA TYR A 62 -11.28 2.80 -2.99
C TYR A 62 -9.96 3.23 -2.35
N LYS A 63 -9.99 4.29 -1.54
CA LYS A 63 -8.86 4.79 -0.76
C LYS A 63 -9.20 4.79 0.72
N ILE A 64 -8.20 4.46 1.56
CA ILE A 64 -8.29 4.70 2.99
C ILE A 64 -8.34 6.21 3.26
N LYS A 65 -8.90 6.63 4.38
CA LYS A 65 -9.12 8.03 4.68
C LYS A 65 -8.19 8.53 5.78
N LEU A 66 -7.42 9.58 5.51
CA LEU A 66 -6.65 10.27 6.53
C LEU A 66 -7.62 10.99 7.50
N LEU A 67 -7.51 10.68 8.80
CA LEU A 67 -8.31 11.31 9.86
C LEU A 67 -7.52 12.35 10.62
N ILE A 68 -6.32 11.99 11.07
CA ILE A 68 -5.50 12.83 11.96
C ILE A 68 -4.05 12.74 11.51
N LYS A 69 -3.38 13.88 11.50
CA LYS A 69 -1.94 14.01 11.37
C LYS A 69 -1.40 14.72 12.60
N GLN A 70 -0.38 14.14 13.21
CA GLN A 70 0.41 14.76 14.27
C GLN A 70 1.81 15.00 13.73
N GLU A 71 2.27 16.24 13.76
CA GLU A 71 3.54 16.64 13.16
C GLU A 71 4.57 16.98 14.24
N SER A 72 5.81 16.57 14.01
CA SER A 72 6.98 17.07 14.71
C SER A 72 8.12 17.29 13.73
N LYS A 73 9.26 17.78 14.23
CA LYS A 73 10.42 18.07 13.38
C LYS A 73 10.99 16.83 12.70
N GLU A 74 10.98 15.70 13.37
CA GLU A 74 11.65 14.46 12.92
C GLU A 74 10.68 13.35 12.56
N VAL A 75 9.44 13.42 13.07
CA VAL A 75 8.45 12.33 12.96
C VAL A 75 7.06 12.88 12.79
N ASN A 76 6.32 12.35 11.82
CA ASN A 76 4.89 12.60 11.68
C ASN A 76 4.12 11.29 11.88
N LYS A 77 3.04 11.35 12.65
CA LYS A 77 2.14 10.21 12.89
C LYS A 77 0.82 10.45 12.18
N TYR A 78 0.34 9.44 11.47
CA TYR A 78 -0.88 9.47 10.69
C TYR A 78 -1.86 8.43 11.21
N LEU A 79 -3.13 8.83 11.36
CA LEU A 79 -4.24 7.93 11.68
C LEU A 79 -5.15 7.84 10.45
N PHE A 80 -5.37 6.63 9.96
CA PHE A 80 -6.25 6.36 8.83
C PHE A 80 -7.50 5.60 9.25
N GLU A 81 -8.62 5.85 8.57
CA GLU A 81 -9.85 5.09 8.64
C GLU A 81 -9.98 4.21 7.40
N LEU A 82 -10.22 2.93 7.61
CA LEU A 82 -10.49 1.93 6.59
C LEU A 82 -11.96 1.94 6.17
N GLU A 83 -12.32 1.19 5.12
CA GLU A 83 -13.69 1.10 4.62
C GLU A 83 -14.67 0.58 5.68
N ASP A 84 -14.24 -0.37 6.48
CA ASP A 84 -15.00 -0.98 7.58
C ASP A 84 -15.00 -0.17 8.89
N LYS A 85 -14.52 1.10 8.85
CA LYS A 85 -14.41 2.02 9.99
C LYS A 85 -13.34 1.65 11.02
N ASN A 86 -12.60 0.58 10.83
CA ASN A 86 -11.41 0.33 11.62
C ASN A 86 -10.35 1.40 11.37
N ARG A 87 -9.42 1.53 12.30
CA ARG A 87 -8.37 2.55 12.24
C ARG A 87 -6.99 1.92 12.35
N ILE A 88 -6.05 2.49 11.60
CA ILE A 88 -4.64 2.09 11.63
C ILE A 88 -3.75 3.31 11.70
N GLU A 89 -2.52 3.12 12.12
CA GLU A 89 -1.52 4.18 12.23
C GLU A 89 -0.34 3.92 11.30
N SER A 90 0.26 5.00 10.84
CA SER A 90 1.56 4.97 10.17
C SER A 90 2.45 6.07 10.75
N VAL A 91 3.75 5.84 10.73
CA VAL A 91 4.73 6.81 11.22
C VAL A 91 5.72 7.13 10.11
N LEU A 92 5.84 8.41 9.79
CA LEU A 92 6.83 8.93 8.86
C LEU A 92 8.00 9.49 9.65
N MET A 93 9.20 9.14 9.24
CA MET A 93 10.45 9.54 9.91
C MET A 93 11.38 10.21 8.89
N PHE A 94 11.91 11.36 9.26
CA PHE A 94 12.85 12.13 8.46
C PHE A 94 14.28 11.86 8.91
N HIS A 95 15.14 11.42 8.01
CA HIS A 95 16.55 11.11 8.28
C HIS A 95 17.45 11.80 7.26
N ASP A 96 18.72 11.98 7.57
CA ASP A 96 19.70 12.57 6.64
C ASP A 96 19.88 11.73 5.37
N TYR A 97 19.66 10.42 5.44
CA TYR A 97 19.76 9.49 4.32
C TYR A 97 18.45 9.32 3.53
N GLY A 98 17.36 9.96 3.93
CA GLY A 98 16.07 9.89 3.25
C GLY A 98 14.87 9.78 4.19
N ILE A 99 13.70 9.54 3.62
CA ILE A 99 12.43 9.47 4.34
C ILE A 99 12.00 8.01 4.47
N SER A 100 11.74 7.59 5.71
CA SER A 100 11.26 6.25 6.04
C SER A 100 9.80 6.28 6.48
N ILE A 101 9.02 5.29 6.09
CA ILE A 101 7.68 5.06 6.62
C ILE A 101 7.59 3.74 7.37
N CYS A 102 6.97 3.79 8.55
CA CYS A 102 6.53 2.60 9.29
C CYS A 102 5.06 2.36 8.98
N VAL A 103 4.74 1.22 8.36
CA VAL A 103 3.36 0.85 7.97
C VAL A 103 2.80 -0.25 8.85
N SER A 104 1.48 -0.21 9.07
CA SER A 104 0.72 -1.26 9.74
C SER A 104 0.36 -2.38 8.76
N SER A 105 0.29 -3.60 9.26
CA SER A 105 -0.09 -4.81 8.50
C SER A 105 -1.41 -5.45 8.95
N GLN A 106 -1.92 -5.08 10.12
CA GLN A 106 -3.16 -5.61 10.69
C GLN A 106 -3.94 -4.52 11.41
N VAL A 107 -5.21 -4.78 11.69
CA VAL A 107 -6.02 -4.06 12.67
C VAL A 107 -5.91 -4.81 14.00
N GLY A 108 -5.15 -4.25 14.95
CA GLY A 108 -4.78 -4.94 16.20
C GLY A 108 -3.72 -6.02 15.99
N CYS A 109 -3.36 -6.75 17.03
CA CYS A 109 -2.31 -7.77 17.00
C CYS A 109 -2.56 -8.83 18.06
N ASN A 110 -2.33 -10.12 17.72
CA ASN A 110 -2.50 -11.24 18.67
C ASN A 110 -1.21 -11.61 19.43
N MET A 111 -0.07 -10.99 19.12
CA MET A 111 1.23 -11.43 19.66
C MET A 111 1.44 -11.06 21.13
N SER A 112 0.70 -10.08 21.65
CA SER A 112 0.71 -9.67 23.08
C SER A 112 2.12 -9.40 23.65
N CYS A 113 3.02 -8.85 22.84
CA CYS A 113 4.38 -8.51 23.27
C CYS A 113 4.35 -7.52 24.45
N ALA A 114 5.05 -7.82 25.53
CA ALA A 114 4.99 -7.08 26.78
C ALA A 114 5.41 -5.59 26.66
N PHE A 115 6.23 -5.25 25.69
CA PHE A 115 6.72 -3.89 25.44
C PHE A 115 5.93 -3.13 24.36
N CYS A 116 4.94 -3.77 23.70
CA CYS A 116 4.26 -3.21 22.54
C CYS A 116 2.83 -2.77 22.89
N GLU A 117 2.52 -1.49 22.67
CA GLU A 117 1.17 -0.97 22.93
C GLU A 117 0.12 -1.62 22.02
N SER A 118 0.48 -1.96 20.78
CA SER A 118 -0.40 -2.69 19.86
C SER A 118 -0.78 -4.09 20.36
N GLY A 119 0.01 -4.69 21.24
CA GLY A 119 -0.29 -5.98 21.88
C GLY A 119 -1.49 -5.94 22.82
N ARG A 120 -1.95 -4.74 23.23
CA ARG A 120 -3.18 -4.55 24.04
C ARG A 120 -4.44 -4.54 23.16
N LEU A 121 -4.29 -4.33 21.86
CA LEU A 121 -5.37 -4.31 20.90
C LEU A 121 -5.51 -5.70 20.29
N LYS A 122 -6.58 -6.40 20.59
CA LYS A 122 -6.87 -7.69 19.95
C LYS A 122 -6.94 -7.52 18.44
N LYS A 123 -6.39 -8.49 17.69
CA LYS A 123 -6.51 -8.55 16.24
C LYS A 123 -7.99 -8.60 15.84
N VAL A 124 -8.38 -7.69 14.98
CA VAL A 124 -9.70 -7.68 14.33
C VAL A 124 -9.60 -8.40 12.98
N ARG A 125 -8.64 -7.99 12.14
CA ARG A 125 -8.37 -8.60 10.84
C ARG A 125 -7.00 -8.23 10.27
N ASP A 126 -6.62 -8.93 9.22
CA ASP A 126 -5.50 -8.59 8.38
C ASP A 126 -5.83 -7.39 7.49
N LEU A 127 -4.83 -6.57 7.18
CA LEU A 127 -4.93 -5.57 6.12
C LEU A 127 -4.75 -6.25 4.76
N LEU A 128 -5.55 -5.82 3.79
CA LEU A 128 -5.35 -6.16 2.39
C LEU A 128 -4.12 -5.41 1.85
N ALA A 129 -3.49 -5.95 0.81
CA ALA A 129 -2.26 -5.34 0.30
C ALA A 129 -2.47 -3.88 -0.13
N TYR A 130 -3.62 -3.53 -0.73
CA TYR A 130 -3.91 -2.16 -1.11
C TYR A 130 -4.00 -1.22 0.09
N GLU A 131 -4.52 -1.66 1.25
CA GLU A 131 -4.60 -0.84 2.46
C GLU A 131 -3.20 -0.52 3.01
N ILE A 132 -2.23 -1.44 2.80
CA ILE A 132 -0.83 -1.20 3.18
C ILE A 132 -0.16 -0.26 2.17
N VAL A 133 -0.39 -0.44 0.86
CA VAL A 133 0.12 0.42 -0.22
C VAL A 133 -0.36 1.86 -0.04
N GLU A 134 -1.64 2.06 0.28
CA GLU A 134 -2.25 3.40 0.38
C GLU A 134 -1.71 4.22 1.54
N GLN A 135 -1.18 3.59 2.60
CA GLN A 135 -0.46 4.32 3.65
C GLN A 135 0.72 5.10 3.05
N ILE A 136 1.47 4.50 2.11
CA ILE A 136 2.57 5.17 1.40
C ILE A 136 2.03 6.26 0.49
N LEU A 137 1.05 5.94 -0.37
CA LEU A 137 0.55 6.84 -1.40
C LEU A 137 -0.04 8.12 -0.83
N LEU A 138 -0.85 8.01 0.23
CA LEU A 138 -1.49 9.15 0.87
C LEU A 138 -0.48 10.03 1.63
N ILE A 139 0.52 9.42 2.27
CA ILE A 139 1.55 10.19 2.96
C ILE A 139 2.46 10.91 1.95
N GLU A 140 2.86 10.26 0.84
CA GLU A 140 3.59 10.95 -0.23
C GLU A 140 2.78 12.09 -0.86
N GLU A 141 1.45 11.92 -0.97
CA GLU A 141 0.55 12.97 -1.44
C GLU A 141 0.52 14.15 -0.47
N ASP A 142 0.53 13.90 0.84
CA ASP A 142 0.54 14.93 1.87
C ASP A 142 1.86 15.72 1.91
N ILE A 143 3.00 15.01 1.95
CA ILE A 143 4.32 15.65 2.07
C ILE A 143 4.92 16.14 0.74
N LYS A 144 4.30 15.79 -0.40
CA LYS A 144 4.76 16.08 -1.78
C LYS A 144 6.19 15.61 -2.06
N THR A 145 6.63 14.57 -1.37
CA THR A 145 7.99 14.02 -1.48
C THR A 145 7.94 12.50 -1.47
N ARG A 146 8.83 11.88 -2.23
CA ARG A 146 8.93 10.43 -2.34
C ARG A 146 9.49 9.81 -1.04
N ILE A 147 8.85 8.75 -0.58
CA ILE A 147 9.35 7.89 0.50
C ILE A 147 10.41 6.94 -0.09
N SER A 148 11.56 6.86 0.57
CA SER A 148 12.69 6.06 0.10
C SER A 148 12.82 4.71 0.80
N HIS A 149 12.34 4.58 2.03
CA HIS A 149 12.46 3.39 2.86
C HIS A 149 11.12 3.01 3.49
N VAL A 150 10.87 1.71 3.58
CA VAL A 150 9.65 1.18 4.19
C VAL A 150 10.01 0.16 5.26
N VAL A 151 9.42 0.31 6.44
CA VAL A 151 9.52 -0.69 7.50
C VAL A 151 8.12 -1.19 7.86
N VAL A 152 7.91 -2.49 7.84
CA VAL A 152 6.67 -3.13 8.27
C VAL A 152 6.83 -3.47 9.75
N MET A 153 6.61 -2.47 10.60
CA MET A 153 6.81 -2.49 12.07
C MET A 153 5.68 -1.75 12.81
N GLY A 154 4.60 -1.40 12.11
CA GLY A 154 3.43 -0.75 12.71
C GLY A 154 2.55 -1.74 13.46
N ILE A 155 1.24 -1.52 13.44
CA ILE A 155 0.28 -2.40 14.10
C ILE A 155 0.21 -3.74 13.35
N GLY A 156 0.40 -4.85 14.07
CA GLY A 156 0.27 -6.21 13.54
C GLY A 156 1.57 -7.01 13.51
N GLU A 157 1.43 -8.32 13.34
CA GLU A 157 2.53 -9.25 13.02
C GLU A 157 2.52 -9.50 11.49
N PRO A 158 3.54 -9.08 10.75
CA PRO A 158 3.53 -9.20 9.29
C PRO A 158 3.40 -10.64 8.79
N PHE A 159 3.99 -11.61 9.47
CA PHE A 159 3.95 -13.01 9.04
C PHE A 159 2.67 -13.74 9.43
N ASP A 160 1.85 -13.17 10.31
CA ASP A 160 0.47 -13.59 10.53
C ASP A 160 -0.48 -13.06 9.41
N ASN A 161 0.00 -12.13 8.56
CA ASN A 161 -0.64 -11.62 7.35
C ASN A 161 0.27 -11.79 6.12
N TYR A 162 0.94 -12.94 6.00
CA TYR A 162 2.04 -13.19 5.07
C TYR A 162 1.69 -12.86 3.61
N ASP A 163 0.59 -13.40 3.10
CA ASP A 163 0.24 -13.28 1.69
C ASP A 163 0.01 -11.82 1.25
N ASN A 164 -0.72 -11.04 2.07
CA ASN A 164 -0.97 -9.61 1.78
C ASN A 164 0.32 -8.78 1.91
N VAL A 165 1.15 -9.06 2.92
CA VAL A 165 2.43 -8.37 3.09
C VAL A 165 3.37 -8.68 1.94
N MET A 166 3.47 -9.93 1.48
CA MET A 166 4.31 -10.28 0.34
C MET A 166 3.77 -9.73 -0.98
N ARG A 167 2.44 -9.63 -1.13
CA ARG A 167 1.80 -8.93 -2.24
C ARG A 167 2.14 -7.44 -2.23
N PHE A 168 2.00 -6.80 -1.07
CA PHE A 168 2.40 -5.41 -0.86
C PHE A 168 3.86 -5.18 -1.28
N VAL A 169 4.79 -6.02 -0.82
CA VAL A 169 6.22 -5.92 -1.18
C VAL A 169 6.42 -6.02 -2.70
N LYS A 170 5.74 -6.96 -3.38
CA LYS A 170 5.80 -7.08 -4.85
C LYS A 170 5.31 -5.81 -5.55
N ILE A 171 4.25 -5.19 -5.03
CA ILE A 171 3.68 -3.97 -5.61
C ILE A 171 4.65 -2.81 -5.47
N ILE A 172 5.16 -2.54 -4.25
CA ILE A 172 6.02 -1.37 -4.02
C ILE A 172 7.42 -1.52 -4.61
N ASN A 173 7.93 -2.75 -4.77
CA ASN A 173 9.24 -3.02 -5.38
C ASN A 173 9.20 -2.99 -6.92
N CYS A 174 8.02 -2.93 -7.53
CA CYS A 174 7.91 -2.93 -8.99
C CYS A 174 8.47 -1.65 -9.62
N GLY A 175 9.48 -1.77 -10.50
CA GLY A 175 10.11 -0.64 -11.18
C GLY A 175 9.19 0.15 -12.13
N LYS A 176 8.03 -0.40 -12.51
CA LYS A 176 6.97 0.32 -13.23
C LYS A 176 6.01 1.06 -12.30
N GLY A 177 6.08 0.81 -11.00
CA GLY A 177 5.22 1.40 -9.96
C GLY A 177 5.99 2.36 -9.04
N ILE A 178 5.86 2.14 -7.72
CA ILE A 178 6.47 2.97 -6.66
C ILE A 178 8.01 2.88 -6.69
N ASP A 179 8.55 1.70 -7.05
CA ASP A 179 9.98 1.47 -7.30
C ASP A 179 10.85 1.68 -6.04
N ILE A 180 10.42 1.09 -4.91
CA ILE A 180 11.25 1.03 -3.70
C ILE A 180 12.09 -0.25 -3.77
N GLY A 181 13.42 -0.07 -3.82
CA GLY A 181 14.37 -1.19 -3.92
C GLY A 181 14.26 -2.15 -2.73
N SER A 182 14.44 -3.45 -2.96
CA SER A 182 14.28 -4.48 -1.93
C SER A 182 15.16 -4.27 -0.69
N ARG A 183 16.36 -3.66 -0.84
CA ARG A 183 17.24 -3.29 0.28
C ARG A 183 16.71 -2.16 1.15
N HIS A 184 15.69 -1.46 0.70
CA HIS A 184 15.03 -0.35 1.39
C HIS A 184 13.69 -0.77 2.00
N ILE A 185 13.40 -2.08 2.00
CA ILE A 185 12.19 -2.67 2.60
C ILE A 185 12.63 -3.57 3.75
N THR A 186 12.19 -3.25 4.96
CA THR A 186 12.45 -4.05 6.16
C THR A 186 11.13 -4.60 6.69
N ILE A 187 11.09 -5.90 6.96
CA ILE A 187 9.98 -6.55 7.65
C ILE A 187 10.46 -7.03 8.99
N SER A 188 9.81 -6.60 10.07
CA SER A 188 10.09 -7.06 11.42
C SER A 188 9.03 -8.03 11.86
N THR A 189 9.43 -9.15 12.43
CA THR A 189 8.53 -10.21 12.91
C THR A 189 8.94 -10.67 14.30
N CYS A 190 7.98 -11.13 15.10
CA CYS A 190 8.25 -11.79 16.37
C CYS A 190 8.63 -13.28 16.20
N GLY A 191 8.84 -13.74 14.96
CA GLY A 191 9.30 -15.09 14.65
C GLY A 191 8.20 -16.07 14.28
N VAL A 192 7.04 -15.59 13.86
CA VAL A 192 6.01 -16.46 13.25
C VAL A 192 6.57 -17.00 11.93
N VAL A 193 6.56 -18.32 11.79
CA VAL A 193 6.97 -19.02 10.57
C VAL A 193 5.73 -19.47 9.84
N PRO A 194 5.55 -19.06 8.56
CA PRO A 194 4.39 -19.46 7.74
C PRO A 194 4.42 -20.95 7.40
#